data_4767353fa292ff344004ff8c2eec2b7c
#
_entry.id   4767353fa292ff344004ff8c2eec2b7c
#
_cell.length_a   1.000
_cell.length_b   1.000
_cell.length_c   1.000
_cell.angle_alpha   90.00
_cell.angle_beta   90.00
_cell.angle_gamma   90.00
#
_symmetry.space_group_name_H-M   'P 1'
#
loop_
_entity.id
_entity.type
_entity.pdbx_description
1 polymer ?
#
loop_
_entity_poly.entity_id
_entity_poly.type
_entity_poly.pdbx_seq_one_letter_code
_entity_poly.pdbx_strand_id
1 'polypeptide(L)'
;HSTSRRQRQMCIRDRFTSAPVNIHSLCKEVYDAHVFRTPQGVKLIYEPSENGLVIETDKNRVFQVFSNLIGNAFKFTKAGSISYGYKLVNKQVVFHVTDTGTGIEPEKIERVFERFAKLNNYAQGTGLGLSICKTIVERLGGEISVSSVVGKGTTFTFTLPYESDQASGDREEQEGNATNANGNPSDTAAMGTFAETSVQDASGSVSGNTEEGCSEGSSADASPSQQTILIAEDEDSNFDLLKAILGRKYRLIRARDGMEAVMSYDEAKPDLILMDIKMPNLDGLEATKIIRELSTTVPIIAQSAYAYQQDQIAAMDVGCNDFIAKPISQAKLKDMINKWLP
;
A
#
# COMPACT_ATOMS: atom_id res chain seq x y z
N HIS A 1 9.46 6.78 -42.76
CA HIS A 1 8.45 5.91 -42.08
C HIS A 1 9.01 5.11 -40.88
N SER A 2 10.17 5.52 -40.28
CA SER A 2 10.73 4.81 -39.11
C SER A 2 10.59 5.55 -37.78
N THR A 3 10.04 6.77 -37.79
CA THR A 3 9.89 7.60 -36.57
C THR A 3 8.63 7.26 -35.74
N SER A 4 7.66 6.57 -36.32
CA SER A 4 6.37 6.29 -35.66
C SER A 4 6.42 5.16 -34.63
N ARG A 5 7.37 4.19 -34.73
CA ARG A 5 7.47 3.08 -33.78
C ARG A 5 8.19 3.49 -32.47
N ARG A 6 9.18 4.39 -32.52
CA ARG A 6 9.87 4.88 -31.33
C ARG A 6 9.03 5.85 -30.52
N GLN A 7 8.13 6.63 -31.15
CA GLN A 7 7.21 7.52 -30.45
C GLN A 7 6.05 6.75 -29.78
N ARG A 8 5.59 5.62 -30.31
CA ARG A 8 4.57 4.78 -29.67
C ARG A 8 5.11 4.01 -28.44
N GLN A 9 6.42 3.77 -28.37
CA GLN A 9 7.05 3.12 -27.23
C GLN A 9 7.35 4.09 -26.07
N MET A 10 7.18 5.39 -26.28
CA MET A 10 7.49 6.44 -25.30
C MET A 10 6.28 6.90 -24.46
N CYS A 11 5.06 6.43 -24.79
CA CYS A 11 3.82 6.86 -24.11
C CYS A 11 3.32 5.89 -23.02
N ILE A 12 3.99 4.75 -22.79
CA ILE A 12 3.65 3.82 -21.71
C ILE A 12 4.91 3.53 -20.88
N ARG A 13 5.59 4.58 -20.45
CA ARG A 13 6.47 4.50 -19.28
C ARG A 13 5.62 4.87 -18.08
N ASP A 14 5.26 3.88 -17.28
CA ASP A 14 4.92 4.07 -15.88
C ASP A 14 5.89 5.13 -15.33
N ARG A 15 5.39 6.32 -15.02
CA ARG A 15 6.25 7.38 -14.49
C ARG A 15 6.57 7.03 -13.05
N PHE A 16 7.63 6.24 -12.85
CA PHE A 16 8.32 6.25 -11.58
C PHE A 16 8.92 7.66 -11.42
N THR A 17 8.51 8.33 -10.36
CA THR A 17 8.98 9.69 -10.07
C THR A 17 10.15 9.58 -9.12
N SER A 18 11.39 9.57 -9.65
CA SER A 18 12.57 9.62 -8.81
C SER A 18 12.74 11.01 -8.21
N ALA A 19 12.89 11.06 -6.89
CA ALA A 19 13.13 12.26 -6.11
C ALA A 19 13.96 11.92 -4.86
N PRO A 20 14.65 12.89 -4.26
CA PRO A 20 15.32 12.67 -2.98
C PRO A 20 14.30 12.34 -1.89
N VAL A 21 14.41 11.16 -1.29
CA VAL A 21 13.51 10.68 -0.22
C VAL A 21 14.30 10.41 1.04
N ASN A 22 13.92 11.08 2.13
CA ASN A 22 14.43 10.75 3.46
C ASN A 22 13.75 9.47 3.96
N ILE A 23 14.54 8.41 4.12
CA ILE A 23 14.02 7.07 4.44
C ILE A 23 13.48 6.98 5.86
N HIS A 24 14.06 7.71 6.82
CA HIS A 24 13.53 7.77 8.17
C HIS A 24 12.11 8.38 8.20
N SER A 25 11.92 9.48 7.48
CA SER A 25 10.60 10.15 7.37
C SER A 25 9.57 9.26 6.69
N LEU A 26 9.97 8.57 5.61
CA LEU A 26 9.11 7.61 4.92
C LEU A 26 8.67 6.47 5.84
N CYS A 27 9.61 5.85 6.57
CA CYS A 27 9.26 4.78 7.51
C CYS A 27 8.34 5.25 8.63
N LYS A 28 8.50 6.49 9.09
CA LYS A 28 7.60 7.08 10.08
C LYS A 28 6.19 7.27 9.51
N GLU A 29 6.05 7.76 8.28
CA GLU A 29 4.75 7.85 7.60
C GLU A 29 4.09 6.47 7.43
N VAL A 30 4.88 5.44 7.10
CA VAL A 30 4.41 4.05 7.05
C VAL A 30 3.87 3.61 8.42
N TYR A 31 4.57 3.93 9.52
CA TYR A 31 4.11 3.64 10.87
C TYR A 31 2.75 4.29 11.15
N ASP A 32 2.67 5.60 10.92
CA ASP A 32 1.46 6.39 11.21
C ASP A 32 0.24 5.90 10.41
N ALA A 33 0.44 5.45 9.18
CA ALA A 33 -0.61 4.92 8.33
C ALA A 33 -1.13 3.53 8.77
N HIS A 34 -0.31 2.74 9.48
CA HIS A 34 -0.65 1.34 9.79
C HIS A 34 -0.91 1.08 11.26
N VAL A 35 -0.44 1.93 12.19
CA VAL A 35 -0.55 1.69 13.63
C VAL A 35 -2.00 1.54 14.10
N PHE A 36 -2.94 2.33 13.57
CA PHE A 36 -4.36 2.25 13.91
C PHE A 36 -5.10 1.04 13.30
N ARG A 37 -4.48 0.39 12.31
CA ARG A 37 -5.02 -0.81 11.64
C ARG A 37 -4.43 -2.10 12.23
N THR A 38 -3.54 -1.98 13.23
CA THR A 38 -2.86 -3.14 13.85
C THR A 38 -3.89 -4.03 14.56
N PRO A 39 -3.94 -5.34 14.24
CA PRO A 39 -4.86 -6.26 14.88
C PRO A 39 -4.66 -6.35 16.40
N GLN A 40 -5.74 -6.64 17.12
CA GLN A 40 -5.67 -6.83 18.56
C GLN A 40 -4.73 -8.01 18.91
N GLY A 41 -3.81 -7.81 19.86
CA GLY A 41 -2.81 -8.79 20.26
C GLY A 41 -1.53 -8.77 19.41
N VAL A 42 -1.43 -7.90 18.41
CA VAL A 42 -0.22 -7.67 17.61
C VAL A 42 0.39 -6.32 17.96
N LYS A 43 1.71 -6.22 17.93
CA LYS A 43 2.45 -4.95 18.09
C LYS A 43 3.15 -4.62 16.77
N LEU A 44 2.91 -3.42 16.24
CA LEU A 44 3.70 -2.89 15.12
C LEU A 44 4.88 -2.09 15.69
N ILE A 45 6.09 -2.39 15.23
CA ILE A 45 7.35 -1.81 15.73
C ILE A 45 8.13 -1.27 14.53
N TYR A 46 8.41 0.03 14.56
CA TYR A 46 9.41 0.62 13.67
C TYR A 46 10.77 0.60 14.36
N GLU A 47 11.76 -0.01 13.71
CA GLU A 47 13.15 -0.08 14.16
C GLU A 47 13.96 1.01 13.44
N PRO A 48 14.13 2.20 14.05
CA PRO A 48 14.90 3.25 13.42
C PRO A 48 16.37 2.86 13.32
N SER A 49 16.96 3.11 12.17
CA SER A 49 18.39 3.02 11.95
C SER A 49 18.97 4.44 11.76
N GLU A 50 19.95 4.61 10.94
CA GLU A 50 20.64 5.88 10.74
C GLU A 50 19.68 7.02 10.38
N ASN A 51 19.79 8.14 11.11
CA ASN A 51 19.03 9.35 10.79
C ASN A 51 19.66 10.07 9.58
N GLY A 52 18.80 10.56 8.69
CA GLY A 52 19.23 11.41 7.57
C GLY A 52 19.60 10.69 6.29
N LEU A 53 19.40 9.37 6.19
CA LEU A 53 19.61 8.65 4.93
C LEU A 53 18.60 9.13 3.87
N VAL A 54 19.12 9.68 2.78
CA VAL A 54 18.35 10.15 1.63
C VAL A 54 18.77 9.35 0.41
N ILE A 55 17.81 8.84 -0.36
CA ILE A 55 18.06 8.14 -1.63
C ILE A 55 17.19 8.71 -2.73
N GLU A 56 17.65 8.63 -3.97
CA GLU A 56 16.86 8.93 -5.16
C GLU A 56 15.92 7.75 -5.45
N THR A 57 14.61 7.93 -5.18
CA THR A 57 13.63 6.86 -5.38
C THR A 57 12.21 7.41 -5.52
N ASP A 58 11.25 6.56 -5.85
CA ASP A 58 9.82 6.88 -5.81
C ASP A 58 9.24 6.58 -4.43
N LYS A 59 8.98 7.66 -3.66
CA LYS A 59 8.41 7.59 -2.31
C LYS A 59 7.13 6.76 -2.24
N ASN A 60 6.21 6.97 -3.19
CA ASN A 60 4.91 6.30 -3.19
C ASN A 60 5.05 4.81 -3.48
N ARG A 61 5.95 4.44 -4.37
CA ARG A 61 6.21 3.04 -4.69
C ARG A 61 6.89 2.29 -3.54
N VAL A 62 7.84 2.91 -2.85
CA VAL A 62 8.43 2.32 -1.63
C VAL A 62 7.40 2.20 -0.51
N PHE A 63 6.57 3.22 -0.31
CA PHE A 63 5.44 3.16 0.63
C PHE A 63 4.48 2.01 0.30
N GLN A 64 4.17 1.82 -0.98
CA GLN A 64 3.31 0.73 -1.47
C GLN A 64 3.91 -0.66 -1.16
N VAL A 65 5.22 -0.84 -1.34
CA VAL A 65 5.91 -2.09 -0.97
C VAL A 65 5.75 -2.36 0.52
N PHE A 66 6.01 -1.38 1.39
CA PHE A 66 5.80 -1.54 2.83
C PHE A 66 4.35 -1.87 3.19
N SER A 67 3.38 -1.16 2.61
CA SER A 67 1.96 -1.37 2.87
C SER A 67 1.52 -2.79 2.52
N ASN A 68 1.99 -3.33 1.40
CA ASN A 68 1.72 -4.70 1.01
C ASN A 68 2.36 -5.72 1.96
N LEU A 69 3.62 -5.53 2.34
CA LEU A 69 4.34 -6.44 3.23
C LEU A 69 3.74 -6.41 4.65
N ILE A 70 3.46 -5.22 5.20
CA ILE A 70 2.83 -5.06 6.52
C ILE A 70 1.40 -5.61 6.51
N GLY A 71 0.63 -5.36 5.45
CA GLY A 71 -0.71 -5.91 5.28
C GLY A 71 -0.72 -7.43 5.26
N ASN A 72 0.26 -8.06 4.62
CA ASN A 72 0.45 -9.51 4.67
C ASN A 72 0.82 -9.97 6.08
N ALA A 73 1.75 -9.28 6.76
CA ALA A 73 2.12 -9.59 8.13
C ALA A 73 0.92 -9.53 9.09
N PHE A 74 0.01 -8.54 8.96
CA PHE A 74 -1.24 -8.46 9.73
C PHE A 74 -2.17 -9.67 9.51
N LYS A 75 -2.26 -10.16 8.27
CA LYS A 75 -3.11 -11.31 7.93
C LYS A 75 -2.62 -12.61 8.57
N PHE A 76 -1.31 -12.78 8.68
CA PHE A 76 -0.71 -14.06 9.10
C PHE A 76 -0.19 -14.06 10.55
N THR A 77 -0.27 -12.92 11.27
CA THR A 77 0.12 -12.80 12.67
C THR A 77 -1.12 -12.60 13.53
N LYS A 78 -1.55 -13.63 14.25
CA LYS A 78 -2.71 -13.56 15.15
C LYS A 78 -2.38 -12.91 16.49
N ALA A 79 -1.16 -13.10 16.96
CA ALA A 79 -0.63 -12.50 18.19
C ALA A 79 0.90 -12.42 18.09
N GLY A 80 1.52 -11.40 18.70
CA GLY A 80 2.96 -11.21 18.69
C GLY A 80 3.37 -9.84 18.16
N SER A 81 4.35 -9.77 17.26
CA SER A 81 4.88 -8.51 16.77
C SER A 81 5.19 -8.55 15.28
N ILE A 82 5.13 -7.38 14.69
CA ILE A 82 5.60 -7.09 13.34
C ILE A 82 6.58 -5.94 13.47
N SER A 83 7.83 -6.18 13.08
CA SER A 83 8.86 -5.15 13.06
C SER A 83 9.29 -4.84 11.64
N TYR A 84 9.69 -3.61 11.40
CA TYR A 84 10.25 -3.21 10.12
C TYR A 84 11.25 -2.07 10.32
N GLY A 85 12.17 -1.97 9.39
CA GLY A 85 13.22 -0.98 9.43
C GLY A 85 14.09 -1.04 8.20
N TYR A 86 15.23 -0.36 8.26
CA TYR A 86 16.23 -0.34 7.18
C TYR A 86 17.63 -0.22 7.75
N LYS A 87 18.62 -0.57 6.94
CA LYS A 87 20.04 -0.37 7.23
C LYS A 87 20.79 -0.13 5.93
N LEU A 88 21.88 0.62 6.00
CA LEU A 88 22.79 0.80 4.88
C LEU A 88 23.86 -0.30 4.89
N VAL A 89 23.97 -1.06 3.80
CA VAL A 89 24.95 -2.15 3.66
C VAL A 89 25.50 -2.11 2.23
N ASN A 90 26.82 -1.98 2.08
CA ASN A 90 27.51 -2.08 0.78
C ASN A 90 26.88 -1.21 -0.35
N LYS A 91 26.62 0.06 -0.08
CA LYS A 91 25.95 1.00 -1.02
C LYS A 91 24.55 0.56 -1.45
N GLN A 92 23.86 -0.17 -0.60
CA GLN A 92 22.46 -0.51 -0.75
C GLN A 92 21.72 -0.24 0.54
N VAL A 93 20.52 0.32 0.45
CA VAL A 93 19.60 0.38 1.57
C VAL A 93 18.83 -0.93 1.62
N VAL A 94 19.02 -1.68 2.68
CA VAL A 94 18.37 -2.96 2.93
C VAL A 94 17.19 -2.72 3.87
N PHE A 95 16.00 -2.91 3.39
CA PHE A 95 14.76 -2.82 4.15
C PHE A 95 14.29 -4.20 4.58
N HIS A 96 13.63 -4.29 5.73
CA HIS A 96 13.04 -5.54 6.20
C HIS A 96 11.65 -5.31 6.81
N VAL A 97 10.80 -6.33 6.69
CA VAL A 97 9.53 -6.47 7.42
C VAL A 97 9.51 -7.88 7.97
N THR A 98 9.50 -7.99 9.30
CA THR A 98 9.54 -9.28 10.03
C THR A 98 8.28 -9.45 10.86
N ASP A 99 7.61 -10.56 10.70
CA ASP A 99 6.46 -10.96 11.51
C ASP A 99 6.75 -12.22 12.34
N THR A 100 6.04 -12.38 13.45
CA THR A 100 6.07 -13.57 14.30
C THR A 100 4.85 -14.47 14.06
N GLY A 101 4.35 -14.49 12.84
CA GLY A 101 3.15 -15.21 12.44
C GLY A 101 3.37 -16.69 12.15
N THR A 102 2.48 -17.26 11.34
CA THR A 102 2.47 -18.71 11.04
C THR A 102 3.67 -19.20 10.26
N GLY A 103 4.42 -18.32 9.61
CA GLY A 103 5.48 -18.68 8.69
C GLY A 103 4.97 -19.29 7.38
N ILE A 104 5.90 -19.65 6.50
CA ILE A 104 5.67 -20.16 5.14
C ILE A 104 6.36 -21.52 5.03
N GLU A 105 5.68 -22.50 4.47
CA GLU A 105 6.23 -23.82 4.18
C GLU A 105 7.38 -23.72 3.16
N PRO A 106 8.50 -24.46 3.35
CA PRO A 106 9.68 -24.37 2.47
C PRO A 106 9.35 -24.54 0.98
N GLU A 107 8.43 -25.45 0.66
CA GLU A 107 8.02 -25.77 -0.72
C GLU A 107 7.28 -24.62 -1.40
N LYS A 108 6.75 -23.68 -0.61
CA LYS A 108 6.00 -22.51 -1.09
C LYS A 108 6.86 -21.26 -1.20
N ILE A 109 8.04 -21.22 -0.57
CA ILE A 109 8.91 -20.03 -0.51
C ILE A 109 9.32 -19.57 -1.91
N GLU A 110 9.69 -20.48 -2.80
CA GLU A 110 10.12 -20.14 -4.15
C GLU A 110 9.01 -19.48 -4.99
N ARG A 111 7.75 -19.79 -4.65
CA ARG A 111 6.58 -19.37 -5.40
C ARG A 111 5.84 -18.16 -4.82
N VAL A 112 6.29 -17.61 -3.68
CA VAL A 112 5.55 -16.52 -3.00
C VAL A 112 5.46 -15.24 -3.83
N PHE A 113 6.40 -15.01 -4.74
CA PHE A 113 6.43 -13.86 -5.65
C PHE A 113 5.79 -14.14 -7.02
N GLU A 114 5.29 -15.37 -7.26
CA GLU A 114 4.52 -15.67 -8.46
C GLU A 114 3.15 -14.97 -8.40
N ARG A 115 2.64 -14.56 -9.55
CA ARG A 115 1.29 -14.00 -9.64
C ARG A 115 0.26 -15.06 -9.25
N PHE A 116 -0.74 -14.65 -8.46
CA PHE A 116 -1.82 -15.52 -7.97
C PHE A 116 -1.36 -16.68 -7.06
N ALA A 117 -0.14 -16.66 -6.57
CA ALA A 117 0.31 -17.64 -5.60
C ALA A 117 -0.44 -17.44 -4.26
N LYS A 118 -1.40 -18.33 -3.97
CA LYS A 118 -2.06 -18.40 -2.67
C LYS A 118 -1.34 -19.45 -1.83
N LEU A 119 -0.72 -19.02 -0.74
CA LEU A 119 -0.01 -19.92 0.20
C LEU A 119 -0.97 -20.80 1.00
N ASN A 120 -2.25 -20.39 1.15
CA ASN A 120 -3.34 -21.14 1.75
C ASN A 120 -4.63 -20.89 0.98
N ASN A 121 -5.39 -21.96 0.67
CA ASN A 121 -6.70 -21.88 0.00
C ASN A 121 -7.78 -21.12 0.79
N TYR A 122 -7.54 -20.89 2.09
CA TYR A 122 -8.43 -20.15 3.00
C TYR A 122 -7.95 -18.72 3.30
N ALA A 123 -6.78 -18.30 2.77
CA ALA A 123 -6.29 -16.94 2.99
C ALA A 123 -7.00 -15.97 2.04
N GLN A 124 -7.72 -15.00 2.61
CA GLN A 124 -8.27 -13.85 1.87
C GLN A 124 -7.13 -13.08 1.18
N GLY A 125 -7.26 -12.84 -0.13
CA GLY A 125 -6.37 -12.01 -0.93
C GLY A 125 -6.14 -12.53 -2.33
N THR A 126 -5.75 -11.62 -3.23
CA THR A 126 -5.57 -11.88 -4.67
C THR A 126 -4.34 -12.73 -5.01
N GLY A 127 -3.36 -12.85 -4.11
CA GLY A 127 -2.06 -13.42 -4.45
C GLY A 127 -1.19 -12.51 -5.34
N LEU A 128 -1.58 -11.24 -5.52
CA LEU A 128 -0.86 -10.28 -6.36
C LEU A 128 0.07 -9.36 -5.57
N GLY A 129 -0.17 -9.12 -4.28
CA GLY A 129 0.58 -8.15 -3.49
C GLY A 129 2.09 -8.36 -3.53
N LEU A 130 2.57 -9.61 -3.35
CA LEU A 130 4.00 -9.91 -3.37
C LEU A 130 4.62 -9.84 -4.78
N SER A 131 3.90 -10.25 -5.81
CA SER A 131 4.37 -10.11 -7.20
C SER A 131 4.47 -8.64 -7.62
N ILE A 132 3.57 -7.78 -7.12
CA ILE A 132 3.63 -6.33 -7.32
C ILE A 132 4.83 -5.75 -6.56
N CYS A 133 5.08 -6.16 -5.30
CA CYS A 133 6.27 -5.76 -4.56
C CYS A 133 7.54 -6.08 -5.35
N LYS A 134 7.64 -7.29 -5.90
CA LYS A 134 8.77 -7.71 -6.73
C LYS A 134 8.95 -6.80 -7.95
N THR A 135 7.87 -6.57 -8.70
CA THR A 135 7.91 -5.69 -9.88
C THR A 135 8.34 -4.26 -9.53
N ILE A 136 7.82 -3.69 -8.43
CA ILE A 136 8.19 -2.34 -7.98
C ILE A 136 9.66 -2.29 -7.62
N VAL A 137 10.13 -3.21 -6.77
CA VAL A 137 11.51 -3.24 -6.29
C VAL A 137 12.50 -3.44 -7.44
N GLU A 138 12.23 -4.36 -8.37
CA GLU A 138 13.06 -4.59 -9.57
C GLU A 138 13.13 -3.33 -10.46
N ARG A 139 12.02 -2.61 -10.64
CA ARG A 139 12.00 -1.35 -11.40
C ARG A 139 12.75 -0.21 -10.71
N LEU A 140 12.83 -0.22 -9.39
CA LEU A 140 13.64 0.71 -8.60
C LEU A 140 15.13 0.31 -8.55
N GLY A 141 15.53 -0.75 -9.25
CA GLY A 141 16.92 -1.23 -9.32
C GLY A 141 17.33 -2.06 -8.12
N GLY A 142 16.39 -2.60 -7.35
CA GLY A 142 16.64 -3.42 -6.18
C GLY A 142 16.26 -4.88 -6.36
N GLU A 143 16.34 -5.63 -5.27
CA GLU A 143 15.97 -7.05 -5.17
C GLU A 143 15.07 -7.27 -3.95
N ILE A 144 14.16 -8.24 -4.04
CA ILE A 144 13.31 -8.66 -2.91
C ILE A 144 13.49 -10.15 -2.64
N SER A 145 13.56 -10.50 -1.36
CA SER A 145 13.74 -11.87 -0.89
C SER A 145 12.86 -12.15 0.33
N VAL A 146 12.73 -13.44 0.66
CA VAL A 146 11.97 -13.90 1.81
C VAL A 146 12.74 -14.99 2.56
N SER A 147 12.68 -14.94 3.88
CA SER A 147 13.13 -16.00 4.78
C SER A 147 12.01 -16.31 5.78
N SER A 148 11.65 -17.57 5.93
CA SER A 148 10.54 -17.96 6.78
C SER A 148 10.76 -19.32 7.43
N VAL A 149 10.24 -19.44 8.64
CA VAL A 149 10.22 -20.73 9.38
C VAL A 149 8.80 -20.92 9.91
N VAL A 150 8.19 -22.07 9.56
CA VAL A 150 6.84 -22.43 10.00
C VAL A 150 6.74 -22.35 11.52
N GLY A 151 5.73 -21.64 12.02
CA GLY A 151 5.48 -21.41 13.44
C GLY A 151 6.39 -20.37 14.12
N LYS A 152 7.36 -19.78 13.40
CA LYS A 152 8.23 -18.72 13.94
C LYS A 152 8.01 -17.36 13.29
N GLY A 153 7.50 -17.33 12.05
CA GLY A 153 7.21 -16.12 11.31
C GLY A 153 7.98 -15.99 10.00
N THR A 154 7.89 -14.80 9.40
CA THR A 154 8.45 -14.51 8.09
C THR A 154 9.20 -13.18 8.11
N THR A 155 10.31 -13.11 7.41
CA THR A 155 11.04 -11.87 7.12
C THR A 155 11.10 -11.67 5.61
N PHE A 156 10.49 -10.59 5.14
CA PHE A 156 10.69 -10.08 3.79
C PHE A 156 11.77 -9.03 3.83
N THR A 157 12.70 -9.10 2.88
CA THR A 157 13.81 -8.15 2.74
C THR A 157 13.84 -7.62 1.32
N PHE A 158 13.95 -6.31 1.14
CA PHE A 158 14.17 -5.71 -0.18
C PHE A 158 15.29 -4.68 -0.12
N THR A 159 15.94 -4.47 -1.26
CA THR A 159 17.07 -3.55 -1.37
C THR A 159 16.77 -2.45 -2.36
N LEU A 160 17.36 -1.28 -2.16
CA LEU A 160 17.42 -0.21 -3.16
C LEU A 160 18.86 0.32 -3.25
N PRO A 161 19.29 0.77 -4.45
CA PRO A 161 20.62 1.33 -4.62
C PRO A 161 20.76 2.63 -3.82
N TYR A 162 21.95 2.85 -3.26
CA TYR A 162 22.36 4.08 -2.61
C TYR A 162 23.57 4.65 -3.32
N GLU A 163 23.37 5.76 -4.01
CA GLU A 163 24.47 6.53 -4.60
C GLU A 163 24.82 7.65 -3.62
N SER A 164 25.98 7.54 -2.97
CA SER A 164 26.51 8.65 -2.18
C SER A 164 27.07 9.70 -3.11
N ASP A 165 26.58 10.93 -3.05
CA ASP A 165 27.15 12.11 -3.72
C ASP A 165 28.57 12.47 -3.15
N GLN A 166 29.45 11.49 -3.02
CA GLN A 166 30.87 11.72 -2.70
C GLN A 166 31.78 11.32 -3.86
N ALA A 167 31.58 11.98 -5.00
CA ALA A 167 32.53 11.94 -6.10
C ALA A 167 32.79 13.36 -6.62
N SER A 168 33.23 14.27 -5.73
CA SER A 168 33.92 15.49 -6.15
C SER A 168 34.65 16.09 -4.95
N GLY A 169 35.88 15.66 -4.72
CA GLY A 169 36.71 16.27 -3.69
C GLY A 169 38.03 15.59 -3.35
N ASP A 170 38.64 14.84 -4.29
CA ASP A 170 40.08 14.61 -4.20
C ASP A 170 40.78 15.88 -4.71
N ARG A 171 40.92 16.85 -3.83
CA ARG A 171 41.95 17.85 -3.91
C ARG A 171 42.98 17.51 -2.86
N GLU A 172 44.13 17.09 -3.34
CA GLU A 172 45.39 17.00 -2.64
C GLU A 172 45.61 18.27 -1.79
N GLU A 173 45.61 18.14 -0.47
CA GLU A 173 46.25 19.09 0.41
C GLU A 173 47.59 18.53 0.83
N GLN A 174 48.61 19.07 0.19
CA GLN A 174 49.99 18.96 0.59
C GLN A 174 50.21 19.61 1.96
N GLU A 175 51.09 18.97 2.67
CA GLU A 175 51.69 19.30 3.95
C GLU A 175 52.03 20.79 4.15
N GLY A 176 51.69 21.27 5.34
CA GLY A 176 52.15 22.55 5.88
C GLY A 176 52.22 22.49 7.41
N ASN A 177 53.36 22.08 7.89
CA ASN A 177 53.84 22.02 9.26
C ASN A 177 53.72 23.36 10.03
N ALA A 178 53.30 23.38 11.27
CA ALA A 178 53.98 24.00 12.42
C ALA A 178 53.11 24.23 13.67
N THR A 179 53.44 23.50 14.71
CA THR A 179 53.74 23.88 16.12
C THR A 179 52.81 24.76 16.93
N ASN A 180 52.57 24.22 18.15
CA ASN A 180 52.53 24.81 19.51
C ASN A 180 51.18 25.27 20.08
N ALA A 181 50.77 24.57 21.07
CA ALA A 181 50.95 24.64 22.51
C ALA A 181 49.78 25.21 23.33
N ASN A 182 49.40 24.39 24.29
CA ASN A 182 48.92 24.74 25.65
C ASN A 182 47.49 25.23 25.90
N GLY A 183 46.83 24.47 26.79
CA GLY A 183 45.85 25.01 27.70
C GLY A 183 44.72 24.04 28.09
N ASN A 184 44.96 23.21 29.06
CA ASN A 184 44.01 22.49 29.92
C ASN A 184 43.77 23.31 31.20
N PRO A 185 42.91 22.97 32.18
CA PRO A 185 41.56 22.38 32.22
C PRO A 185 40.60 23.15 33.15
N SER A 186 39.40 22.69 33.33
CA SER A 186 38.69 22.55 34.63
C SER A 186 37.16 22.52 34.43
N ASP A 187 36.57 21.41 34.85
CA ASP A 187 35.61 21.23 35.96
C ASP A 187 34.30 22.05 35.89
N THR A 188 33.19 21.39 35.87
CA THR A 188 32.40 21.06 37.04
C THR A 188 31.08 20.35 36.69
N ALA A 189 30.80 19.37 37.54
CA ALA A 189 29.58 18.55 37.60
C ALA A 189 28.37 19.32 38.15
N ALA A 190 27.15 18.85 37.85
CA ALA A 190 25.96 18.81 38.73
C ALA A 190 24.88 18.01 37.98
N MET A 191 24.55 16.83 38.32
CA MET A 191 23.62 16.24 39.30
C MET A 191 22.32 17.03 39.48
N GLY A 192 21.21 16.39 39.14
CA GLY A 192 19.84 16.83 39.43
C GLY A 192 18.84 15.70 39.20
N THR A 193 18.64 14.90 40.23
CA THR A 193 17.64 13.85 40.43
C THR A 193 16.26 14.43 40.81
N PHE A 194 15.24 13.49 40.78
CA PHE A 194 13.87 13.54 41.37
C PHE A 194 12.78 14.13 40.45
N ALA A 195 11.57 13.57 40.35
CA ALA A 195 10.81 12.74 41.30
C ALA A 195 9.70 11.95 40.55
N GLU A 196 9.43 10.79 41.10
CA GLU A 196 8.19 10.02 40.93
C GLU A 196 7.00 10.74 41.54
N THR A 197 5.82 10.61 40.95
CA THR A 197 4.57 10.75 41.70
C THR A 197 3.54 9.75 41.17
N SER A 198 3.29 8.76 41.98
CA SER A 198 2.13 7.88 41.98
C SER A 198 0.94 8.60 42.62
N VAL A 199 -0.30 8.21 42.32
CA VAL A 199 -1.46 7.98 43.19
C VAL A 199 -2.75 8.03 42.38
N GLN A 200 -3.47 7.00 42.33
CA GLN A 200 -4.61 6.36 43.00
C GLN A 200 -5.96 6.44 42.27
N ASP A 201 -6.49 5.27 42.12
CA ASP A 201 -7.86 4.71 42.21
C ASP A 201 -9.06 5.63 42.31
N ALA A 202 -10.08 5.34 41.48
CA ALA A 202 -11.46 5.36 41.93
C ALA A 202 -12.31 4.38 41.16
N SER A 203 -12.76 3.38 41.86
CA SER A 203 -13.80 2.39 41.54
C SER A 203 -15.20 3.02 41.45
N GLY A 204 -16.03 2.51 40.55
CA GLY A 204 -17.45 2.81 40.49
C GLY A 204 -18.21 1.77 39.65
N SER A 205 -18.68 0.72 40.34
CA SER A 205 -19.62 -0.27 39.85
C SER A 205 -21.03 0.29 39.79
N VAL A 206 -21.82 -0.04 38.77
CA VAL A 206 -23.28 -0.37 38.93
C VAL A 206 -23.73 -1.30 37.80
N SER A 207 -24.33 -2.39 38.21
CA SER A 207 -24.99 -3.47 37.52
C SER A 207 -26.34 -3.06 36.89
N GLY A 208 -26.78 -3.82 35.91
CA GLY A 208 -28.17 -3.83 35.45
C GLY A 208 -28.41 -4.85 34.36
N ASN A 209 -28.89 -6.02 34.74
CA ASN A 209 -29.40 -7.10 33.91
C ASN A 209 -30.60 -6.64 33.05
N THR A 210 -30.73 -7.25 31.86
CA THR A 210 -31.93 -8.08 31.55
C THR A 210 -31.72 -8.91 30.29
N GLU A 211 -31.91 -10.21 30.46
CA GLU A 211 -32.09 -11.22 29.42
C GLU A 211 -33.50 -11.10 28.85
N GLU A 212 -33.67 -11.53 27.62
CA GLU A 212 -34.79 -12.22 26.95
C GLU A 212 -34.63 -11.95 25.43
N GLY A 213 -34.72 -12.86 24.48
CA GLY A 213 -35.24 -14.18 24.43
C GLY A 213 -35.13 -14.66 22.99
N CYS A 214 -34.83 -15.91 22.80
CA CYS A 214 -34.77 -16.61 21.52
C CYS A 214 -36.08 -16.55 20.75
N SER A 215 -36.02 -16.39 19.43
CA SER A 215 -36.94 -17.08 18.53
C SER A 215 -36.27 -17.35 17.19
N GLU A 216 -36.02 -18.63 16.94
CA GLU A 216 -35.81 -19.19 15.63
C GLU A 216 -37.02 -18.98 14.75
N GLY A 217 -36.81 -18.51 13.55
CA GLY A 217 -37.83 -18.35 12.54
C GLY A 217 -37.21 -18.40 11.15
N SER A 218 -37.06 -19.60 10.62
CA SER A 218 -36.73 -19.89 9.24
C SER A 218 -37.78 -19.30 8.29
N SER A 219 -37.36 -18.46 7.37
CA SER A 219 -37.99 -18.40 6.04
C SER A 219 -36.96 -17.82 5.07
N ALA A 220 -36.46 -18.69 4.19
CA ALA A 220 -35.70 -18.32 3.01
C ALA A 220 -36.62 -17.53 2.07
N ASP A 221 -36.55 -16.21 2.15
CA ASP A 221 -36.98 -15.32 1.10
C ASP A 221 -35.74 -14.82 0.40
N ALA A 222 -35.46 -15.41 -0.77
CA ALA A 222 -34.41 -14.95 -1.67
C ALA A 222 -34.85 -13.59 -2.24
N SER A 223 -34.57 -12.53 -1.51
CA SER A 223 -34.57 -11.19 -2.06
C SER A 223 -33.61 -11.18 -3.25
N PRO A 224 -33.96 -10.60 -4.42
CA PRO A 224 -33.04 -10.51 -5.55
C PRO A 224 -31.75 -9.89 -5.06
N SER A 225 -30.64 -10.60 -5.22
CA SER A 225 -29.33 -10.17 -4.76
C SER A 225 -29.04 -8.79 -5.34
N GLN A 226 -28.97 -7.79 -4.46
CA GLN A 226 -28.70 -6.40 -4.84
C GLN A 226 -27.34 -6.35 -5.58
N GLN A 227 -27.35 -5.86 -6.82
CA GLN A 227 -26.14 -5.72 -7.64
C GLN A 227 -25.11 -4.85 -6.93
N THR A 228 -23.84 -5.25 -7.01
CA THR A 228 -22.74 -4.62 -6.31
C THR A 228 -21.88 -3.80 -7.28
N ILE A 229 -21.65 -2.53 -6.96
CA ILE A 229 -20.75 -1.65 -7.71
C ILE A 229 -19.52 -1.34 -6.83
N LEU A 230 -18.35 -1.61 -7.35
CA LEU A 230 -17.08 -1.17 -6.78
C LEU A 230 -16.76 0.23 -7.32
N ILE A 231 -16.50 1.17 -6.40
CA ILE A 231 -16.13 2.56 -6.73
C ILE A 231 -14.71 2.78 -6.25
N ALA A 232 -13.78 2.90 -7.18
CA ALA A 232 -12.40 3.28 -6.94
C ALA A 232 -12.27 4.80 -7.09
N GLU A 233 -12.16 5.49 -5.96
CA GLU A 233 -12.16 6.95 -5.85
C GLU A 233 -11.46 7.36 -4.56
N ASP A 234 -10.37 8.11 -4.66
CA ASP A 234 -9.57 8.56 -3.53
C ASP A 234 -10.19 9.75 -2.80
N GLU A 235 -10.91 10.62 -3.51
CA GLU A 235 -11.51 11.82 -2.96
C GLU A 235 -12.88 11.56 -2.31
N ASP A 236 -13.04 11.95 -1.04
CA ASP A 236 -14.26 11.69 -0.28
C ASP A 236 -15.47 12.39 -0.88
N SER A 237 -15.32 13.62 -1.38
CA SER A 237 -16.41 14.41 -1.98
C SER A 237 -16.96 13.76 -3.25
N ASN A 238 -16.11 13.21 -4.10
CA ASN A 238 -16.52 12.50 -5.30
C ASN A 238 -17.21 11.18 -4.97
N PHE A 239 -16.66 10.43 -4.00
CA PHE A 239 -17.29 9.21 -3.55
C PHE A 239 -18.68 9.47 -2.95
N ASP A 240 -18.85 10.49 -2.10
CA ASP A 240 -20.14 10.83 -1.49
C ASP A 240 -21.18 11.23 -2.54
N LEU A 241 -20.77 11.94 -3.59
CA LEU A 241 -21.63 12.23 -4.74
C LEU A 241 -22.13 10.95 -5.42
N LEU A 242 -21.21 10.03 -5.73
CA LEU A 242 -21.55 8.74 -6.36
C LEU A 242 -22.46 7.90 -5.45
N LYS A 243 -22.17 7.90 -4.14
CA LYS A 243 -22.98 7.23 -3.12
C LYS A 243 -24.40 7.81 -3.05
N ALA A 244 -24.55 9.11 -3.12
CA ALA A 244 -25.87 9.76 -3.13
C ALA A 244 -26.69 9.39 -4.38
N ILE A 245 -26.04 9.23 -5.53
CA ILE A 245 -26.67 8.87 -6.80
C ILE A 245 -27.07 7.39 -6.86
N LEU A 246 -26.21 6.50 -6.38
CA LEU A 246 -26.27 5.06 -6.62
C LEU A 246 -26.68 4.22 -5.40
N GLY A 247 -26.41 4.70 -4.19
CA GLY A 247 -26.53 3.91 -2.95
C GLY A 247 -27.96 3.45 -2.60
N ARG A 248 -28.99 3.99 -3.26
CA ARG A 248 -30.38 3.52 -3.08
C ARG A 248 -30.71 2.26 -3.88
N LYS A 249 -30.02 2.02 -4.99
CA LYS A 249 -30.30 0.92 -5.92
C LYS A 249 -29.26 -0.20 -5.83
N TYR A 250 -27.99 0.15 -5.57
CA TYR A 250 -26.87 -0.75 -5.63
C TYR A 250 -26.16 -0.87 -4.28
N ARG A 251 -25.59 -2.04 -4.01
CA ARG A 251 -24.60 -2.21 -2.94
C ARG A 251 -23.28 -1.58 -3.40
N LEU A 252 -22.74 -0.66 -2.61
CA LEU A 252 -21.53 0.04 -2.96
C LEU A 252 -20.36 -0.43 -2.10
N ILE A 253 -19.23 -0.68 -2.76
CA ILE A 253 -17.93 -0.95 -2.15
C ILE A 253 -17.02 0.19 -2.56
N ARG A 254 -16.26 0.77 -1.61
CA ARG A 254 -15.28 1.79 -1.90
C ARG A 254 -13.88 1.22 -1.89
N ALA A 255 -13.06 1.65 -2.85
CA ALA A 255 -11.61 1.55 -2.85
C ALA A 255 -11.02 2.97 -2.94
N ARG A 256 -9.98 3.26 -2.14
CA ARG A 256 -9.35 4.59 -2.09
C ARG A 256 -8.16 4.73 -3.03
N ASP A 257 -7.73 3.63 -3.62
CA ASP A 257 -6.67 3.58 -4.62
C ASP A 257 -6.85 2.34 -5.52
N GLY A 258 -6.02 2.25 -6.55
CA GLY A 258 -6.08 1.14 -7.49
C GLY A 258 -5.74 -0.21 -6.85
N MET A 259 -4.92 -0.24 -5.81
CA MET A 259 -4.59 -1.47 -5.10
C MET A 259 -5.79 -1.98 -4.30
N GLU A 260 -6.46 -1.09 -3.54
CA GLU A 260 -7.71 -1.43 -2.85
C GLU A 260 -8.78 -1.88 -3.86
N ALA A 261 -8.82 -1.27 -5.06
CA ALA A 261 -9.76 -1.67 -6.11
C ALA A 261 -9.51 -3.10 -6.60
N VAL A 262 -8.26 -3.49 -6.84
CA VAL A 262 -7.89 -4.85 -7.23
C VAL A 262 -8.24 -5.85 -6.11
N MET A 263 -7.92 -5.53 -4.86
CA MET A 263 -8.22 -6.38 -3.71
C MET A 263 -9.74 -6.54 -3.51
N SER A 264 -10.48 -5.44 -3.54
CA SER A 264 -11.94 -5.44 -3.39
C SER A 264 -12.63 -6.19 -4.53
N TYR A 265 -12.08 -6.11 -5.75
CA TYR A 265 -12.56 -6.90 -6.87
C TYR A 265 -12.44 -8.40 -6.60
N ASP A 266 -11.29 -8.87 -6.12
CA ASP A 266 -11.08 -10.31 -5.87
C ASP A 266 -11.97 -10.83 -4.73
N GLU A 267 -12.17 -10.04 -3.69
CA GLU A 267 -12.98 -10.42 -2.54
C GLU A 267 -14.49 -10.44 -2.84
N ALA A 268 -14.98 -9.39 -3.47
CA ALA A 268 -16.42 -9.14 -3.59
C ALA A 268 -17.01 -9.50 -4.95
N LYS A 269 -16.18 -9.68 -6.00
CA LYS A 269 -16.62 -9.95 -7.38
C LYS A 269 -17.78 -9.04 -7.81
N PRO A 270 -17.59 -7.71 -7.81
CA PRO A 270 -18.64 -6.76 -8.12
C PRO A 270 -19.15 -6.94 -9.55
N ASP A 271 -20.40 -6.52 -9.76
CA ASP A 271 -21.06 -6.60 -11.07
C ASP A 271 -20.61 -5.48 -12.02
N LEU A 272 -20.07 -4.37 -11.47
CA LEU A 272 -19.53 -3.23 -12.24
C LEU A 272 -18.49 -2.49 -11.40
N ILE A 273 -17.51 -1.88 -12.08
CA ILE A 273 -16.47 -1.05 -11.47
C ILE A 273 -16.53 0.35 -12.06
N LEU A 274 -16.62 1.35 -11.18
CA LEU A 274 -16.31 2.74 -11.50
C LEU A 274 -14.87 3.01 -11.08
N MET A 275 -13.98 3.31 -12.02
CA MET A 275 -12.54 3.40 -11.81
C MET A 275 -12.04 4.81 -12.10
N ASP A 276 -11.64 5.56 -11.09
CA ASP A 276 -10.89 6.80 -11.33
C ASP A 276 -9.53 6.47 -11.94
N ILE A 277 -9.16 7.21 -12.98
CA ILE A 277 -7.85 7.03 -13.62
C ILE A 277 -6.73 7.53 -12.71
N LYS A 278 -6.94 8.67 -12.03
CA LYS A 278 -5.89 9.30 -11.22
C LYS A 278 -6.10 9.05 -9.75
N MET A 279 -5.42 8.06 -9.23
CA MET A 279 -5.42 7.71 -7.81
C MET A 279 -3.99 7.57 -7.30
N PRO A 280 -3.75 7.76 -5.99
CA PRO A 280 -2.46 7.51 -5.37
C PRO A 280 -2.09 6.01 -5.39
N ASN A 281 -0.83 5.70 -5.14
CA ASN A 281 -0.27 4.35 -5.02
C ASN A 281 -0.30 3.54 -6.32
N LEU A 282 -1.46 3.08 -6.76
CA LEU A 282 -1.70 2.41 -8.04
C LEU A 282 -2.78 3.18 -8.78
N ASP A 283 -2.48 3.66 -9.98
CA ASP A 283 -3.46 4.38 -10.79
C ASP A 283 -4.54 3.44 -11.38
N GLY A 284 -5.65 4.03 -11.84
CA GLY A 284 -6.79 3.24 -12.32
C GLY A 284 -6.53 2.50 -13.62
N LEU A 285 -5.59 2.94 -14.46
CA LEU A 285 -5.21 2.23 -15.68
C LEU A 285 -4.41 0.98 -15.34
N GLU A 286 -3.48 1.08 -14.40
CA GLU A 286 -2.73 -0.08 -13.90
C GLU A 286 -3.64 -1.06 -13.18
N ALA A 287 -4.54 -0.57 -12.30
CA ALA A 287 -5.53 -1.39 -11.62
C ALA A 287 -6.43 -2.13 -12.63
N THR A 288 -6.87 -1.44 -13.69
CA THR A 288 -7.68 -2.05 -14.76
C THR A 288 -6.93 -3.18 -15.46
N LYS A 289 -5.65 -3.00 -15.81
CA LYS A 289 -4.84 -4.08 -16.42
C LYS A 289 -4.80 -5.32 -15.53
N ILE A 290 -4.57 -5.12 -14.22
CA ILE A 290 -4.52 -6.23 -13.27
C ILE A 290 -5.90 -6.90 -13.15
N ILE A 291 -6.98 -6.11 -13.06
CA ILE A 291 -8.33 -6.66 -13.01
C ILE A 291 -8.66 -7.44 -14.29
N ARG A 292 -8.18 -7.01 -15.45
CA ARG A 292 -8.36 -7.72 -16.73
C ARG A 292 -7.62 -9.05 -16.80
N GLU A 293 -6.52 -9.21 -16.07
CA GLU A 293 -5.88 -10.53 -15.89
C GLU A 293 -6.75 -11.47 -15.01
N LEU A 294 -7.58 -10.91 -14.11
CA LEU A 294 -8.51 -11.65 -13.25
C LEU A 294 -9.87 -11.90 -13.89
N SER A 295 -10.33 -10.98 -14.72
CA SER A 295 -11.64 -11.03 -15.38
C SER A 295 -11.65 -10.24 -16.69
N THR A 296 -12.05 -10.91 -17.73
CA THR A 296 -12.27 -10.28 -19.04
C THR A 296 -13.70 -9.74 -19.20
N THR A 297 -14.60 -10.03 -18.26
CA THR A 297 -16.05 -9.80 -18.42
C THR A 297 -16.63 -8.70 -17.56
N VAL A 298 -16.06 -8.42 -16.37
CA VAL A 298 -16.62 -7.36 -15.49
C VAL A 298 -16.58 -6.00 -16.18
N PRO A 299 -17.70 -5.26 -16.26
CA PRO A 299 -17.70 -3.92 -16.84
C PRO A 299 -16.88 -2.95 -15.98
N ILE A 300 -15.95 -2.24 -16.62
CA ILE A 300 -15.14 -1.18 -15.98
C ILE A 300 -15.41 0.13 -16.72
N ILE A 301 -15.93 1.13 -16.01
CA ILE A 301 -16.17 2.47 -16.50
C ILE A 301 -15.09 3.37 -15.91
N ALA A 302 -14.21 3.91 -16.76
CA ALA A 302 -13.18 4.83 -16.34
C ALA A 302 -13.75 6.22 -16.04
N GLN A 303 -13.24 6.88 -14.99
CA GLN A 303 -13.56 8.25 -14.62
C GLN A 303 -12.31 9.12 -14.76
N SER A 304 -12.41 10.31 -15.36
CA SER A 304 -11.28 11.25 -15.47
C SER A 304 -11.71 12.70 -15.28
N ALA A 305 -10.84 13.49 -14.63
CA ALA A 305 -11.02 14.92 -14.50
C ALA A 305 -10.88 15.67 -15.83
N TYR A 306 -10.26 15.05 -16.83
CA TYR A 306 -9.99 15.66 -18.13
C TYR A 306 -10.67 14.85 -19.22
N ALA A 307 -11.51 15.52 -20.02
CA ALA A 307 -12.16 14.93 -21.19
C ALA A 307 -11.22 14.87 -22.42
N TYR A 308 -9.90 14.67 -22.21
CA TYR A 308 -8.98 14.57 -23.33
C TYR A 308 -9.12 13.23 -24.03
N GLN A 309 -9.12 13.30 -25.34
CA GLN A 309 -9.19 12.12 -26.22
C GLN A 309 -8.08 11.09 -25.91
N GLN A 310 -6.94 11.54 -25.39
CA GLN A 310 -5.82 10.68 -24.99
C GLN A 310 -6.13 9.82 -23.77
N ASP A 311 -6.80 10.36 -22.74
CA ASP A 311 -7.17 9.62 -21.53
C ASP A 311 -8.24 8.56 -21.84
N GLN A 312 -9.18 8.90 -22.73
CA GLN A 312 -10.18 7.95 -23.20
C GLN A 312 -9.55 6.81 -24.01
N ILE A 313 -8.64 7.10 -24.93
CA ILE A 313 -7.92 6.08 -25.69
C ILE A 313 -7.11 5.18 -24.75
N ALA A 314 -6.38 5.77 -23.79
CA ALA A 314 -5.60 5.01 -22.82
C ALA A 314 -6.47 4.08 -21.95
N ALA A 315 -7.64 4.54 -21.52
CA ALA A 315 -8.57 3.73 -20.75
C ALA A 315 -9.13 2.55 -21.58
N MET A 316 -9.49 2.80 -22.82
CA MET A 316 -9.98 1.73 -23.71
C MET A 316 -8.90 0.72 -24.06
N ASP A 317 -7.66 1.16 -24.29
CA ASP A 317 -6.51 0.32 -24.61
C ASP A 317 -6.13 -0.66 -23.47
N VAL A 318 -6.36 -0.27 -22.22
CA VAL A 318 -6.12 -1.14 -21.05
C VAL A 318 -7.31 -2.04 -20.72
N GLY A 319 -8.44 -1.90 -21.47
CA GLY A 319 -9.59 -2.78 -21.35
C GLY A 319 -10.77 -2.21 -20.55
N CYS A 320 -10.85 -0.90 -20.33
CA CYS A 320 -12.11 -0.29 -19.86
C CYS A 320 -13.20 -0.45 -20.91
N ASN A 321 -14.44 -0.59 -20.47
CA ASN A 321 -15.61 -0.77 -21.32
C ASN A 321 -16.26 0.54 -21.74
N ASP A 322 -16.10 1.57 -20.90
CA ASP A 322 -16.68 2.90 -21.12
C ASP A 322 -15.89 3.97 -20.37
N PHE A 323 -16.23 5.23 -20.63
CA PHE A 323 -15.51 6.39 -20.08
C PHE A 323 -16.46 7.52 -19.72
N ILE A 324 -16.31 8.12 -18.54
CA ILE A 324 -17.07 9.27 -18.08
C ILE A 324 -16.14 10.39 -17.60
N ALA A 325 -16.34 11.59 -18.14
CA ALA A 325 -15.61 12.78 -17.70
C ALA A 325 -16.23 13.40 -16.45
N LYS A 326 -15.41 13.83 -15.50
CA LYS A 326 -15.80 14.66 -14.37
C LYS A 326 -15.95 16.14 -14.84
N PRO A 327 -16.93 16.92 -14.34
CA PRO A 327 -17.90 16.57 -13.28
C PRO A 327 -18.97 15.60 -13.79
N ILE A 328 -19.29 14.60 -12.97
CA ILE A 328 -20.18 13.50 -13.34
C ILE A 328 -21.63 13.95 -13.32
N SER A 329 -22.29 13.91 -14.46
CA SER A 329 -23.73 14.15 -14.55
C SER A 329 -24.49 12.92 -14.10
N GLN A 330 -25.46 13.10 -13.19
CA GLN A 330 -26.31 12.02 -12.67
C GLN A 330 -27.06 11.26 -13.78
N ALA A 331 -27.60 11.98 -14.78
CA ALA A 331 -28.31 11.38 -15.90
C ALA A 331 -27.37 10.47 -16.72
N LYS A 332 -26.21 11.03 -17.13
CA LYS A 332 -25.22 10.32 -17.94
C LYS A 332 -24.67 9.07 -17.21
N LEU A 333 -24.41 9.18 -15.90
CA LEU A 333 -23.95 8.06 -15.09
C LEU A 333 -25.00 6.94 -15.03
N LYS A 334 -26.27 7.28 -14.79
CA LYS A 334 -27.37 6.29 -14.76
C LYS A 334 -27.56 5.60 -16.10
N ASP A 335 -27.54 6.34 -17.19
CA ASP A 335 -27.68 5.77 -18.54
C ASP A 335 -26.53 4.80 -18.84
N MET A 336 -25.31 5.16 -18.44
CA MET A 336 -24.12 4.34 -18.64
C MET A 336 -24.16 3.06 -17.78
N ILE A 337 -24.56 3.17 -16.52
CA ILE A 337 -24.72 2.00 -15.65
C ILE A 337 -25.83 1.07 -16.17
N ASN A 338 -26.97 1.60 -16.60
CA ASN A 338 -28.06 0.79 -17.16
C ASN A 338 -27.65 0.08 -18.46
N LYS A 339 -26.69 0.61 -19.22
CA LYS A 339 -26.12 -0.04 -20.41
C LYS A 339 -25.34 -1.30 -20.04
N TRP A 340 -24.65 -1.30 -18.90
CA TRP A 340 -23.76 -2.37 -18.49
C TRP A 340 -24.31 -3.27 -17.39
N LEU A 341 -25.30 -2.79 -16.64
CA LEU A 341 -26.08 -3.53 -15.63
C LEU A 341 -27.57 -3.46 -16.00
N PRO A 342 -28.03 -4.32 -16.90
CA PRO A 342 -29.43 -4.36 -17.34
C PRO A 342 -30.41 -4.80 -16.26
#